data_1620d3cb8d088cbf16abfea2c0abede4
#
_entry.id   1620d3cb8d088cbf16abfea2c0abede4
#
_cell.length_a   1.000
_cell.length_b   1.000
_cell.length_c   1.000
_cell.angle_alpha   90.00
_cell.angle_beta   90.00
_cell.angle_gamma   90.00
#
_symmetry.space_group_name_H-M   'P 1'
#
loop_
_entity.id
_entity.type
_entity.pdbx_description
1 polymer ?
#
loop_
_entity_poly.entity_id
_entity_poly.type
_entity_poly.pdbx_seq_one_letter_code
_entity_poly.pdbx_strand_id
1 'polypeptide(L)' 'MANEVQKLHIEAGAVYSRQEAAEALGISLSTLKRLINNGHLEVSKPNGMRRVFITGSSILKMLEATRIEKEA' A
#
# COMPACT_ATOMS: atom_id res chain seq x y z
N MET A 1 8.08 13.24 21.24
CA MET A 1 7.85 12.98 20.80
C MET A 1 7.55 12.48 20.32
N ALA A 2 7.22 12.46 20.17
CA ALA A 2 6.79 11.96 19.55
C ALA A 2 6.53 11.54 19.06
N ASN A 3 6.17 11.25 18.89
CA ASN A 3 5.74 10.72 18.44
C ASN A 3 5.49 10.46 17.87
N GLU A 4 5.53 10.52 17.65
CA GLU A 4 5.05 10.40 16.95
C GLU A 4 4.70 9.60 16.35
N VAL A 5 4.16 9.55 16.79
CA VAL A 5 3.46 8.63 16.02
C VAL A 5 3.20 9.12 14.66
N GLN A 6 3.67 8.42 13.72
CA GLN A 6 3.45 8.77 12.41
C GLN A 6 2.12 8.31 12.02
N LYS A 7 1.28 9.22 11.66
CA LYS A 7 0.05 8.85 11.12
C LYS A 7 0.24 8.56 9.71
N LEU A 8 0.21 7.33 9.33
CA LEU A 8 0.35 6.98 7.94
C LEU A 8 -0.95 7.33 7.27
N HIS A 9 -0.91 8.36 6.46
CA HIS A 9 -2.10 8.82 5.81
C HIS A 9 -2.11 8.41 4.35
N ILE A 10 -3.09 7.63 3.97
CA ILE A 10 -3.23 7.19 2.60
C ILE A 10 -4.47 7.79 2.00
N GLU A 11 -4.29 8.55 0.93
CA GLU A 11 -5.42 9.19 0.27
C GLU A 11 -5.97 8.33 -0.82
N ALA A 12 -7.26 8.05 -0.77
CA ALA A 12 -7.89 7.16 -1.72
C ALA A 12 -7.71 7.61 -3.15
N GLY A 13 -7.71 8.93 -3.38
CA GLY A 13 -7.61 9.45 -4.72
C GLY A 13 -6.21 9.65 -5.23
N ALA A 14 -5.21 9.33 -4.44
CA ALA A 14 -3.83 9.54 -4.85
C ALA A 14 -3.27 8.32 -5.56
N VAL A 15 -2.20 8.55 -6.30
CA VAL A 15 -1.51 7.47 -7.00
C VAL A 15 -0.11 7.38 -6.45
N TYR A 16 0.31 6.18 -6.12
CA TYR A 16 1.60 5.94 -5.49
C TYR A 16 2.48 5.06 -6.36
N SER A 17 3.77 5.30 -6.31
CA SER A 17 4.72 4.36 -6.88
C SER A 17 4.90 3.24 -5.86
N ARG A 18 5.59 2.18 -6.25
CA ARG A 18 5.86 1.10 -5.31
C ARG A 18 6.62 1.59 -4.09
N GLN A 19 7.62 2.43 -4.33
CA GLN A 19 8.40 2.93 -3.23
C GLN A 19 7.57 3.84 -2.31
N GLU A 20 6.76 4.69 -2.92
CA GLU A 20 5.91 5.57 -2.13
C GLU A 20 4.90 4.78 -1.31
N ALA A 21 4.34 3.74 -1.91
CA ALA A 21 3.38 2.91 -1.19
C ALA A 21 4.04 2.18 -0.04
N ALA A 22 5.25 1.68 -0.26
CA ALA A 22 5.98 1.01 0.81
C ALA A 22 6.26 1.97 1.95
N GLU A 23 6.67 3.19 1.62
CA GLU A 23 6.93 4.19 2.64
C GLU A 23 5.66 4.55 3.40
N ALA A 24 4.57 4.72 2.68
CA ALA A 24 3.31 5.06 3.32
C ALA A 24 2.84 3.96 4.25
N LEU A 25 3.12 2.72 3.90
CA LEU A 25 2.74 1.59 4.73
C LEU A 25 3.75 1.25 5.79
N GLY A 26 4.94 1.85 5.72
CA GLY A 26 5.98 1.58 6.70
C GLY A 26 6.60 0.21 6.54
N ILE A 27 6.66 -0.30 5.31
CA ILE A 27 7.21 -1.62 5.05
C ILE A 27 8.33 -1.51 4.02
N SER A 28 9.08 -2.57 3.89
CA SER A 28 10.16 -2.59 2.90
C SER A 28 9.57 -2.79 1.51
N LEU A 29 10.34 -2.43 0.51
CA LEU A 29 9.92 -2.61 -0.86
C LEU A 29 9.75 -4.09 -1.18
N SER A 30 10.60 -4.94 -0.61
CA SER A 30 10.46 -6.38 -0.81
C SER A 30 9.13 -6.88 -0.30
N THR A 31 8.74 -6.41 0.87
CA THR A 31 7.47 -6.81 1.45
C THR A 31 6.32 -6.33 0.59
N LEU A 32 6.43 -5.11 0.07
CA LEU A 32 5.40 -4.57 -0.79
C LEU A 32 5.25 -5.43 -2.05
N LYS A 33 6.38 -5.80 -2.66
CA LYS A 33 6.35 -6.62 -3.86
C LYS A 33 5.70 -7.97 -3.57
N ARG A 34 5.92 -8.49 -2.39
CA ARG A 34 5.31 -9.74 -2.00
C ARG A 34 3.79 -9.60 -1.90
N LEU A 35 3.32 -8.49 -1.35
CA LEU A 35 1.88 -8.25 -1.28
C LEU A 35 1.26 -8.18 -2.66
N ILE A 36 1.96 -7.57 -3.59
CA ILE A 36 1.48 -7.49 -4.96
C ILE A 36 1.46 -8.87 -5.60
N ASN A 37 2.54 -9.61 -5.44
CA ASN A 37 2.66 -10.93 -6.06
C ASN A 37 1.66 -11.94 -5.50
N ASN A 38 1.32 -11.78 -4.24
CA ASN A 38 0.37 -12.69 -3.62
C ASN A 38 -1.08 -12.28 -3.85
N GLY A 39 -1.29 -11.20 -4.59
CA GLY A 39 -2.65 -10.80 -4.93
C GLY A 39 -3.35 -9.99 -3.87
N HIS A 40 -2.64 -9.61 -2.81
CA HIS A 40 -3.26 -8.81 -1.76
C HIS A 40 -3.42 -7.36 -2.19
N LEU A 41 -2.50 -6.85 -3.00
CA LEU A 41 -2.51 -5.46 -3.40
C LEU A 41 -2.62 -5.37 -4.91
N GLU A 42 -3.69 -4.74 -5.38
CA GLU A 42 -3.90 -4.59 -6.81
C GLU A 42 -3.15 -3.38 -7.32
N VAL A 43 -2.54 -3.53 -8.47
CA VAL A 43 -1.78 -2.44 -9.05
C VAL A 43 -2.10 -2.33 -10.53
N SER A 44 -1.76 -1.20 -11.11
CA SER A 44 -1.94 -0.95 -12.53
C SER A 44 -0.59 -0.85 -13.19
N LYS A 45 -0.45 -1.52 -14.31
CA LYS A 45 0.77 -1.44 -15.08
C LYS A 45 0.39 -1.25 -16.53
N PRO A 46 0.34 -0.01 -16.99
CA PRO A 46 -0.06 0.25 -18.38
C PRO A 46 0.89 -0.38 -19.37
N ASN A 47 0.33 -0.79 -20.48
CA ASN A 47 1.11 -1.38 -21.54
C ASN A 47 2.22 -0.46 -21.97
N GLY A 48 3.40 -1.02 -22.17
CA GLY A 48 4.51 -0.24 -22.65
C GLY A 48 5.24 0.55 -21.59
N MET A 49 4.79 0.46 -20.34
CA MET A 49 5.46 1.15 -19.25
C MET A 49 6.02 0.15 -18.27
N ARG A 50 7.14 0.52 -17.67
CA ARG A 50 7.70 -0.31 -16.64
C ARG A 50 7.18 0.08 -15.28
N ARG A 51 6.57 1.25 -15.19
CA ARG A 51 6.10 1.74 -13.94
C ARG A 51 4.83 1.06 -13.51
N VAL A 52 4.72 0.84 -12.22
CA VAL A 52 3.53 0.32 -11.61
C VAL A 52 2.89 1.45 -10.84
N PHE A 53 1.59 1.60 -11.00
CA PHE A 53 0.84 2.63 -10.29
C PHE A 53 -0.09 1.97 -9.29
N ILE A 54 -0.13 2.51 -8.09
CA ILE A 54 -0.95 1.95 -7.04
C ILE A 54 -1.84 3.05 -6.52
N THR A 55 -3.15 2.84 -6.58
CA THR A 55 -4.05 3.88 -6.07
C THR A 55 -4.17 3.75 -4.56
N GLY A 56 -4.41 4.87 -3.91
CA GLY A 56 -4.65 4.84 -2.48
C GLY A 56 -5.85 3.99 -2.14
N SER A 57 -6.86 3.97 -3.00
CA SER A 57 -8.04 3.15 -2.75
C SER A 57 -7.68 1.66 -2.75
N SER A 58 -6.74 1.24 -3.60
CA SER A 58 -6.28 -0.15 -3.57
C SER A 58 -5.61 -0.50 -2.27
N ILE A 59 -4.79 0.43 -1.77
CA ILE A 59 -4.10 0.20 -0.50
C ILE A 59 -5.11 0.10 0.63
N LEU A 60 -6.06 1.01 0.67
CA LEU A 60 -7.07 1.00 1.72
C LEU A 60 -7.92 -0.25 1.65
N LYS A 61 -8.24 -0.68 0.44
CA LYS A 61 -9.03 -1.88 0.26
C LYS A 61 -8.26 -3.10 0.76
N MET A 62 -6.97 -3.16 0.48
CA MET A 62 -6.15 -4.25 0.97
C MET A 62 -6.13 -4.26 2.50
N LEU A 63 -5.95 -3.10 3.10
CA LEU A 63 -5.88 -3.02 4.55
C LEU A 63 -7.19 -3.47 5.19
N GLU A 64 -8.30 -3.11 4.55
CA GLU A 64 -9.60 -3.51 5.08
C GLU A 64 -9.79 -5.01 4.91
N ALA A 65 -9.40 -5.55 3.78
CA ALA A 65 -9.61 -6.98 3.49
C ALA A 65 -8.74 -7.87 4.35
N THR A 66 -7.60 -7.36 4.80
CA THR A 66 -6.68 -8.17 5.60
C THR A 66 -6.68 -7.77 7.06
N ARG A 67 -7.68 -7.01 7.46
CA ARG A 67 -7.75 -6.55 8.84
C ARG A 67 -7.94 -7.72 9.78
N ILE A 68 -7.20 -7.68 10.86
CA ILE A 68 -7.33 -8.70 11.88
C ILE A 68 -8.30 -8.23 12.92
N GLU A 69 -9.35 -9.03 13.15
CA GLU A 69 -10.31 -8.68 14.15
C GLU A 69 -9.81 -9.18 15.46
N LYS A 70 -9.55 -8.25 16.36
CA LYS A 70 -9.06 -8.65 17.60
C LYS A 70 -10.18 -8.83 18.55
N GLU A 71 -10.15 -9.94 19.21
CA GLU A 71 -11.11 -10.16 20.19
C GLU A 71 -10.66 -9.52 21.41
N ALA A 72 -11.36 -8.73 22.02
CA ALA A 72 -10.90 -8.01 23.18
C ALA A 72 -10.65 -8.89 24.36
#